data_7f212304bb069216b04cb986e0d12120
#
_entry.id   7f212304bb069216b04cb986e0d12120
#
_cell.length_a   1.000
_cell.length_b   1.000
_cell.length_c   1.000
_cell.angle_alpha   90.00
_cell.angle_beta   90.00
_cell.angle_gamma   90.00
#
_symmetry.space_group_name_H-M   'P 1'
#
loop_
_entity.id
_entity.type
_entity.pdbx_description
1 polymer ?
#
loop_
_entity_poly.entity_id
_entity_poly.type
_entity_poly.pdbx_seq_one_letter_code
_entity_poly.pdbx_strand_id
1 'polypeptide(L)'
;MTQKNKKIGLKLVHIVFTVCLILILAPAIYFGWMLASTYMDSHSPVLGNRYENDLNPAITKDQLKQVDEAVGKLDGVTGHSVHLATGTLRVYIDLADDATYDVVQSVSESAYAAVTGILDPNVYFSQGNDMKMYDLEIHTSNIPDGRDAEYFVYGIYTKTSAMSAPQYQLVSYPKNPEVAQSLRDAVAYE
;
A
#
# COMPACT_ATOMS: atom_id res chain seq x y z
N MET A 1 38.55 -65.73 -7.59
CA MET A 1 37.34 -65.14 -6.85
C MET A 1 37.33 -63.63 -6.76
N THR A 2 38.16 -62.85 -7.44
CA THR A 2 38.40 -61.43 -7.06
C THR A 2 37.74 -60.37 -7.97
N GLN A 3 37.37 -60.70 -9.20
CA GLN A 3 36.77 -59.67 -10.11
C GLN A 3 35.26 -59.43 -9.94
N LYS A 4 34.51 -60.46 -9.52
CA LYS A 4 33.04 -60.35 -9.36
C LYS A 4 32.65 -59.48 -8.16
N ASN A 5 33.41 -59.59 -7.08
CA ASN A 5 33.18 -58.76 -5.88
C ASN A 5 33.53 -57.28 -6.07
N LYS A 6 34.51 -56.95 -6.93
CA LYS A 6 34.88 -55.58 -7.25
C LYS A 6 33.84 -54.83 -8.05
N LYS A 7 33.15 -55.54 -9.00
CA LYS A 7 32.05 -54.96 -9.79
C LYS A 7 30.77 -54.74 -8.98
N ILE A 8 30.51 -55.58 -7.97
CA ILE A 8 29.38 -55.42 -7.07
C ILE A 8 29.57 -54.23 -6.14
N GLY A 9 30.78 -54.10 -5.58
CA GLY A 9 31.13 -52.93 -4.72
C GLY A 9 31.04 -51.60 -5.46
N LEU A 10 31.48 -51.55 -6.74
CA LEU A 10 31.40 -50.34 -7.55
C LEU A 10 29.96 -49.93 -7.85
N LYS A 11 29.06 -50.89 -8.11
CA LYS A 11 27.64 -50.64 -8.33
C LYS A 11 26.95 -50.16 -7.03
N LEU A 12 27.28 -50.73 -5.90
CA LEU A 12 26.75 -50.31 -4.60
C LEU A 12 27.14 -48.87 -4.26
N VAL A 13 28.42 -48.50 -4.51
CA VAL A 13 28.90 -47.13 -4.31
C VAL A 13 28.13 -46.12 -5.18
N HIS A 14 27.89 -46.46 -6.46
CA HIS A 14 27.13 -45.61 -7.34
C HIS A 14 25.69 -45.44 -6.87
N ILE A 15 25.06 -46.53 -6.42
CA ILE A 15 23.67 -46.46 -5.88
C ILE A 15 23.63 -45.57 -4.65
N VAL A 16 24.53 -45.75 -3.69
CA VAL A 16 24.61 -44.94 -2.47
C VAL A 16 24.85 -43.47 -2.83
N PHE A 17 25.79 -43.21 -3.73
CA PHE A 17 26.08 -41.85 -4.19
C PHE A 17 24.82 -41.19 -4.82
N THR A 18 24.12 -41.91 -5.69
CA THR A 18 22.92 -41.42 -6.36
C THR A 18 21.82 -41.13 -5.35
N VAL A 19 21.61 -42.00 -4.36
CA VAL A 19 20.61 -41.77 -3.28
C VAL A 19 20.99 -40.54 -2.45
N CYS A 20 22.24 -40.39 -2.05
CA CYS A 20 22.70 -39.20 -1.32
C CYS A 20 22.53 -37.93 -2.17
N LEU A 21 22.83 -37.98 -3.46
CA LEU A 21 22.63 -36.85 -4.37
C LEU A 21 21.15 -36.44 -4.46
N ILE A 22 20.25 -37.41 -4.58
CA ILE A 22 18.79 -37.16 -4.62
C ILE A 22 18.32 -36.55 -3.29
N LEU A 23 18.79 -37.07 -2.15
CA LEU A 23 18.43 -36.56 -0.83
C LEU A 23 18.88 -35.12 -0.60
N ILE A 24 19.96 -34.68 -1.23
CA ILE A 24 20.44 -33.29 -1.16
C ILE A 24 19.73 -32.39 -2.18
N LEU A 25 19.58 -32.87 -3.41
CA LEU A 25 19.01 -32.06 -4.50
C LEU A 25 17.48 -31.89 -4.39
N ALA A 26 16.75 -32.89 -3.94
CA ALA A 26 15.29 -32.81 -3.86
C ALA A 26 14.83 -31.69 -2.89
N PRO A 27 15.34 -31.56 -1.67
CA PRO A 27 15.02 -30.40 -0.82
C PRO A 27 15.46 -29.06 -1.44
N ALA A 28 16.63 -29.00 -2.05
CA ALA A 28 17.13 -27.77 -2.65
C ALA A 28 16.23 -27.31 -3.83
N ILE A 29 15.79 -28.23 -4.67
CA ILE A 29 14.85 -27.95 -5.77
C ILE A 29 13.48 -27.53 -5.22
N TYR A 30 12.98 -28.22 -4.18
CA TYR A 30 11.71 -27.90 -3.54
C TYR A 30 11.73 -26.48 -2.93
N PHE A 31 12.77 -26.15 -2.17
CA PHE A 31 12.92 -24.80 -1.61
C PHE A 31 13.14 -23.74 -2.70
N GLY A 32 13.92 -24.05 -3.73
CA GLY A 32 14.10 -23.15 -4.86
C GLY A 32 12.78 -22.85 -5.58
N TRP A 33 11.96 -23.87 -5.78
CA TRP A 33 10.64 -23.68 -6.36
C TRP A 33 9.69 -22.89 -5.43
N MET A 34 9.68 -23.20 -4.15
CA MET A 34 8.88 -22.48 -3.16
C MET A 34 9.26 -20.99 -3.12
N LEU A 35 10.54 -20.65 -3.13
CA LEU A 35 11.01 -19.27 -3.20
C LEU A 35 10.64 -18.59 -4.52
N ALA A 36 10.78 -19.28 -5.64
CA ALA A 36 10.42 -18.75 -6.94
C ALA A 36 8.90 -18.50 -7.06
N SER A 37 8.06 -19.43 -6.60
CA SER A 37 6.62 -19.27 -6.60
C SER A 37 6.19 -18.11 -5.69
N THR A 38 6.78 -18.00 -4.49
CA THR A 38 6.50 -16.89 -3.56
C THR A 38 6.93 -15.54 -4.16
N TYR A 39 8.06 -15.49 -4.87
CA TYR A 39 8.51 -14.28 -5.55
C TYR A 39 7.59 -13.89 -6.72
N MET A 40 7.09 -14.86 -7.47
CA MET A 40 6.14 -14.62 -8.56
C MET A 40 4.76 -14.19 -8.04
N ASP A 41 4.32 -14.73 -6.90
CA ASP A 41 3.05 -14.36 -6.24
C ASP A 41 3.15 -13.06 -5.43
N SER A 42 4.36 -12.60 -5.07
CA SER A 42 4.56 -11.41 -4.24
C SER A 42 4.16 -10.10 -4.93
N HIS A 43 3.84 -10.12 -6.22
CA HIS A 43 3.28 -8.99 -6.95
C HIS A 43 1.74 -8.90 -6.86
N SER A 44 1.11 -9.91 -6.28
CA SER A 44 -0.30 -9.85 -5.90
C SER A 44 -0.37 -9.78 -4.38
N PRO A 45 -0.98 -8.74 -3.79
CA PRO A 45 -1.18 -8.74 -2.34
C PRO A 45 -1.97 -10.00 -1.99
N VAL A 46 -1.38 -10.85 -1.13
CA VAL A 46 -2.08 -12.01 -0.58
C VAL A 46 -3.19 -11.46 0.32
N LEU A 47 -4.33 -11.20 -0.27
CA LEU A 47 -5.58 -11.08 0.45
C LEU A 47 -5.82 -12.49 0.99
N GLY A 48 -5.52 -12.73 2.26
CA GLY A 48 -5.90 -13.98 2.90
C GLY A 48 -7.41 -14.17 2.77
N ASN A 49 -7.91 -15.39 2.88
CA ASN A 49 -9.35 -15.76 2.81
C ASN A 49 -10.26 -14.91 3.71
N ARG A 50 -9.68 -14.08 4.57
CA ARG A 50 -10.35 -13.10 5.42
C ARG A 50 -11.17 -12.07 4.65
N TYR A 51 -10.87 -11.87 3.36
CA TYR A 51 -11.53 -10.88 2.49
C TYR A 51 -12.24 -11.52 1.30
N GLU A 52 -12.45 -12.84 1.30
CA GLU A 52 -13.01 -13.59 0.17
C GLU A 52 -14.42 -13.09 -0.22
N ASN A 53 -15.19 -12.57 0.75
CA ASN A 53 -16.51 -11.97 0.53
C ASN A 53 -16.54 -10.46 0.73
N ASP A 54 -15.42 -9.86 1.13
CA ASP A 54 -15.28 -8.41 1.35
C ASP A 54 -14.87 -7.71 0.04
N LEU A 55 -14.93 -6.39 0.02
CA LEU A 55 -14.51 -5.54 -1.10
C LEU A 55 -15.28 -5.86 -2.40
N ASN A 56 -16.56 -6.12 -2.29
CA ASN A 56 -17.44 -6.41 -3.43
C ASN A 56 -18.52 -5.31 -3.58
N PRO A 57 -18.56 -4.59 -4.73
CA PRO A 57 -17.77 -4.82 -5.94
C PRO A 57 -16.31 -4.37 -5.81
N ALA A 58 -15.42 -5.09 -6.52
CA ALA A 58 -14.00 -4.72 -6.54
C ALA A 58 -13.75 -3.47 -7.40
N ILE A 59 -12.86 -2.59 -6.94
CA ILE A 59 -12.40 -1.45 -7.73
C ILE A 59 -11.54 -1.98 -8.89
N THR A 60 -11.93 -1.66 -10.12
CA THR A 60 -11.26 -2.12 -11.34
C THR A 60 -10.05 -1.25 -11.69
N LYS A 61 -9.13 -1.80 -12.51
CA LYS A 61 -7.98 -1.05 -13.01
C LYS A 61 -8.41 0.16 -13.86
N ASP A 62 -9.50 0.05 -14.61
CA ASP A 62 -10.02 1.14 -15.43
C ASP A 62 -10.59 2.28 -14.55
N GLN A 63 -11.26 1.94 -13.45
CA GLN A 63 -11.71 2.94 -12.48
C GLN A 63 -10.54 3.64 -11.80
N LEU A 64 -9.48 2.88 -11.40
CA LEU A 64 -8.26 3.49 -10.84
C LEU A 64 -7.61 4.47 -11.82
N LYS A 65 -7.54 4.11 -13.10
CA LYS A 65 -7.03 5.00 -14.15
C LYS A 65 -7.89 6.25 -14.31
N GLN A 66 -9.22 6.11 -14.27
CA GLN A 66 -10.13 7.25 -14.32
C GLN A 66 -9.95 8.19 -13.12
N VAL A 67 -9.77 7.64 -11.92
CA VAL A 67 -9.47 8.42 -10.72
C VAL A 67 -8.15 9.16 -10.86
N ASP A 68 -7.10 8.49 -11.31
CA ASP A 68 -5.78 9.07 -11.54
C ASP A 68 -5.85 10.24 -12.54
N GLU A 69 -6.52 10.04 -13.67
CA GLU A 69 -6.73 11.08 -14.68
C GLU A 69 -7.60 12.25 -14.18
N ALA A 70 -8.58 11.98 -13.32
CA ALA A 70 -9.45 13.01 -12.77
C ALA A 70 -8.73 13.88 -11.75
N VAL A 71 -7.94 13.25 -10.87
CA VAL A 71 -7.12 13.95 -9.87
C VAL A 71 -6.05 14.81 -10.54
N GLY A 72 -5.38 14.31 -11.58
CA GLY A 72 -4.36 15.06 -12.31
C GLY A 72 -4.87 16.27 -13.08
N LYS A 73 -6.19 16.40 -13.26
CA LYS A 73 -6.82 17.57 -13.90
C LYS A 73 -7.28 18.65 -12.94
N LEU A 74 -7.13 18.44 -11.63
CA LEU A 74 -7.52 19.44 -10.65
C LEU A 74 -6.59 20.65 -10.68
N ASP A 75 -7.15 21.83 -10.51
CA ASP A 75 -6.38 23.06 -10.48
C ASP A 75 -5.40 23.06 -9.29
N GLY A 76 -4.18 23.49 -9.55
CA GLY A 76 -3.11 23.58 -8.56
C GLY A 76 -2.34 22.29 -8.29
N VAL A 77 -2.74 21.16 -8.87
CA VAL A 77 -2.00 19.89 -8.76
C VAL A 77 -0.75 19.93 -9.62
N THR A 78 0.41 19.77 -9.00
CA THR A 78 1.72 19.69 -9.67
C THR A 78 2.21 18.25 -9.84
N GLY A 79 1.79 17.36 -8.93
CA GLY A 79 2.07 15.94 -8.97
C GLY A 79 0.97 15.14 -8.27
N HIS A 80 0.77 13.90 -8.69
CA HIS A 80 -0.20 13.02 -8.04
C HIS A 80 0.15 11.55 -8.24
N SER A 81 -0.38 10.70 -7.39
CA SER A 81 -0.35 9.26 -7.57
C SER A 81 -1.54 8.58 -6.88
N VAL A 82 -2.04 7.50 -7.47
CA VAL A 82 -3.18 6.74 -6.97
C VAL A 82 -2.78 5.29 -6.73
N HIS A 83 -2.95 4.81 -5.51
CA HIS A 83 -2.57 3.46 -5.11
C HIS A 83 -3.73 2.75 -4.40
N LEU A 84 -4.06 1.56 -4.87
CA LEU A 84 -4.94 0.65 -4.16
C LEU A 84 -4.10 -0.43 -3.48
N ALA A 85 -4.04 -0.39 -2.16
CA ALA A 85 -3.29 -1.36 -1.37
C ALA A 85 -4.23 -2.06 -0.38
N THR A 86 -4.40 -3.36 -0.54
CA THR A 86 -5.31 -4.19 0.25
C THR A 86 -6.75 -3.68 0.17
N GLY A 87 -7.25 -2.98 1.13
CA GLY A 87 -8.60 -2.41 1.16
C GLY A 87 -8.61 -0.88 1.24
N THR A 88 -7.49 -0.21 0.97
CA THR A 88 -7.39 1.25 1.07
C THR A 88 -6.98 1.86 -0.27
N LEU A 89 -7.81 2.77 -0.78
CA LEU A 89 -7.49 3.63 -1.91
C LEU A 89 -6.79 4.88 -1.38
N ARG A 90 -5.51 5.05 -1.73
CA ARG A 90 -4.70 6.21 -1.38
C ARG A 90 -4.46 7.08 -2.59
N VAL A 91 -4.76 8.36 -2.44
CA VAL A 91 -4.48 9.39 -3.42
C VAL A 91 -3.48 10.36 -2.79
N TYR A 92 -2.33 10.53 -3.42
CA TYR A 92 -1.33 11.51 -3.02
C TYR A 92 -1.37 12.67 -4.01
N ILE A 93 -1.40 13.88 -3.49
CA ILE A 93 -1.48 15.11 -4.27
C ILE A 93 -0.39 16.05 -3.80
N ASP A 94 0.38 16.51 -4.75
CA ASP A 94 1.41 17.51 -4.57
C ASP A 94 0.97 18.82 -5.19
N LEU A 95 1.12 19.92 -4.45
CA LEU A 95 0.77 21.27 -4.86
C LEU A 95 2.04 22.11 -4.99
N ALA A 96 1.89 23.36 -5.41
CA ALA A 96 2.99 24.30 -5.41
C ALA A 96 3.47 24.60 -3.97
N ASP A 97 4.78 24.82 -3.79
CA ASP A 97 5.45 24.99 -2.48
C ASP A 97 4.85 26.11 -1.64
N ASP A 98 4.22 27.10 -2.28
CA ASP A 98 3.58 28.25 -1.65
C ASP A 98 2.07 28.06 -1.37
N ALA A 99 1.53 26.84 -1.62
CA ALA A 99 0.13 26.55 -1.37
C ALA A 99 -0.22 26.69 0.11
N THR A 100 -1.28 27.45 0.37
CA THR A 100 -1.76 27.74 1.73
C THR A 100 -2.69 26.63 2.27
N TYR A 101 -3.04 26.69 3.56
CA TYR A 101 -4.00 25.77 4.19
C TYR A 101 -5.31 25.69 3.43
N ASP A 102 -5.88 26.82 3.04
CA ASP A 102 -7.15 26.89 2.35
C ASP A 102 -7.08 26.21 0.98
N VAL A 103 -5.96 26.36 0.30
CA VAL A 103 -5.71 25.70 -0.99
C VAL A 103 -5.59 24.19 -0.80
N VAL A 104 -4.80 23.72 0.16
CA VAL A 104 -4.64 22.30 0.48
C VAL A 104 -5.98 21.67 0.85
N GLN A 105 -6.78 22.34 1.66
CA GLN A 105 -8.12 21.87 2.01
C GLN A 105 -9.05 21.81 0.80
N SER A 106 -9.13 22.90 0.04
CA SER A 106 -10.02 23.02 -1.13
C SER A 106 -9.69 21.97 -2.21
N VAL A 107 -8.39 21.72 -2.46
CA VAL A 107 -7.98 20.69 -3.41
C VAL A 107 -8.28 19.29 -2.87
N SER A 108 -8.11 19.05 -1.57
CA SER A 108 -8.49 17.77 -0.95
C SER A 108 -9.99 17.49 -1.09
N GLU A 109 -10.84 18.50 -0.88
CA GLU A 109 -12.29 18.39 -1.07
C GLU A 109 -12.67 18.15 -2.54
N SER A 110 -11.99 18.85 -3.45
CA SER A 110 -12.18 18.68 -4.90
C SER A 110 -11.75 17.28 -5.35
N ALA A 111 -10.64 16.78 -4.82
CA ALA A 111 -10.17 15.43 -5.08
C ALA A 111 -11.15 14.37 -4.54
N TYR A 112 -11.69 14.58 -3.35
CA TYR A 112 -12.75 13.71 -2.83
C TYR A 112 -13.97 13.68 -3.73
N ALA A 113 -14.42 14.83 -4.22
CA ALA A 113 -15.53 14.93 -5.16
C ALA A 113 -15.21 14.22 -6.49
N ALA A 114 -13.99 14.38 -7.02
CA ALA A 114 -13.56 13.71 -8.25
C ALA A 114 -13.52 12.18 -8.09
N VAL A 115 -12.97 11.68 -6.99
CA VAL A 115 -12.94 10.24 -6.68
C VAL A 115 -14.33 9.68 -6.53
N THR A 116 -15.19 10.35 -5.75
CA THR A 116 -16.56 9.87 -5.48
C THR A 116 -17.52 10.04 -6.65
N GLY A 117 -17.19 10.88 -7.61
CA GLY A 117 -17.89 10.95 -8.90
C GLY A 117 -17.65 9.72 -9.80
N ILE A 118 -16.56 8.97 -9.56
CA ILE A 118 -16.22 7.74 -10.28
C ILE A 118 -16.57 6.50 -9.43
N LEU A 119 -16.29 6.55 -8.14
CA LEU A 119 -16.49 5.49 -7.17
C LEU A 119 -17.57 5.94 -6.16
N ASP A 120 -18.80 5.53 -6.34
CA ASP A 120 -19.90 5.90 -5.42
C ASP A 120 -19.52 5.54 -3.98
N PRO A 121 -19.49 6.53 -3.05
CA PRO A 121 -19.09 6.29 -1.68
C PRO A 121 -20.00 5.32 -0.93
N ASN A 122 -21.27 5.22 -1.32
CA ASN A 122 -22.21 4.27 -0.72
C ASN A 122 -21.95 2.84 -1.15
N VAL A 123 -21.30 2.65 -2.32
CA VAL A 123 -20.99 1.34 -2.85
C VAL A 123 -19.59 0.91 -2.42
N TYR A 124 -18.60 1.81 -2.51
CA TYR A 124 -17.18 1.44 -2.33
C TYR A 124 -16.64 1.78 -0.94
N PHE A 125 -17.10 2.87 -0.32
CA PHE A 125 -16.52 3.42 0.92
C PHE A 125 -17.53 3.44 2.09
N SER A 126 -18.50 2.57 2.08
CA SER A 126 -19.49 2.44 3.16
C SER A 126 -19.68 0.99 3.52
N GLN A 127 -19.72 0.70 4.81
CA GLN A 127 -19.98 -0.64 5.30
C GLN A 127 -21.47 -1.00 5.09
N GLY A 128 -21.72 -2.09 4.40
CA GLY A 128 -23.04 -2.64 4.19
C GLY A 128 -23.05 -4.15 4.40
N ASN A 129 -24.12 -4.70 5.00
CA ASN A 129 -24.33 -6.14 5.15
C ASN A 129 -23.17 -6.92 5.77
N ASP A 130 -22.51 -6.38 6.80
CA ASP A 130 -21.38 -6.97 7.51
C ASP A 130 -20.11 -7.23 6.65
N MET A 131 -20.10 -6.79 5.40
CA MET A 131 -18.92 -6.87 4.54
C MET A 131 -18.00 -5.67 4.76
N LYS A 132 -16.71 -5.90 4.77
CA LYS A 132 -15.72 -4.82 4.75
C LYS A 132 -15.65 -4.25 3.34
N MET A 133 -15.72 -2.92 3.27
CA MET A 133 -15.54 -2.17 2.04
C MET A 133 -14.23 -1.40 2.08
N TYR A 134 -13.93 -0.67 1.01
CA TYR A 134 -12.71 0.10 0.90
C TYR A 134 -12.70 1.31 1.83
N ASP A 135 -11.52 1.70 2.23
CA ASP A 135 -11.24 2.99 2.86
C ASP A 135 -10.61 3.93 1.84
N LEU A 136 -10.91 5.22 1.92
CA LEU A 136 -10.33 6.26 1.08
C LEU A 136 -9.50 7.21 1.92
N GLU A 137 -8.25 7.44 1.51
CA GLU A 137 -7.34 8.42 2.09
C GLU A 137 -6.80 9.32 0.96
N ILE A 138 -6.99 10.63 1.09
CA ILE A 138 -6.45 11.61 0.17
C ILE A 138 -5.44 12.45 0.94
N HIS A 139 -4.19 12.35 0.56
CA HIS A 139 -3.05 13.02 1.15
C HIS A 139 -2.65 14.20 0.26
N THR A 140 -2.76 15.41 0.75
CA THR A 140 -2.42 16.62 -0.01
C THR A 140 -1.35 17.40 0.72
N SER A 141 -0.26 17.72 0.05
CA SER A 141 0.85 18.51 0.59
C SER A 141 1.35 19.56 -0.40
N ASN A 142 1.96 20.61 0.11
CA ASN A 142 2.65 21.61 -0.71
C ASN A 142 4.11 21.23 -0.97
N ILE A 143 4.75 20.48 -0.07
CA ILE A 143 6.14 20.05 -0.18
C ILE A 143 6.20 18.57 0.22
N PRO A 144 6.26 17.61 -0.73
CA PRO A 144 6.11 16.18 -0.44
C PRO A 144 7.12 15.64 0.58
N ASP A 145 8.38 16.09 0.50
CA ASP A 145 9.48 15.67 1.38
C ASP A 145 9.88 16.74 2.41
N GLY A 146 9.04 17.76 2.57
CA GLY A 146 9.39 18.97 3.28
C GLY A 146 8.95 19.05 4.74
N ARG A 147 8.94 17.93 5.49
CA ARG A 147 8.50 17.90 6.90
C ARG A 147 9.18 18.93 7.81
N ASP A 148 10.41 19.31 7.48
CA ASP A 148 11.21 20.28 8.21
C ASP A 148 11.15 21.68 7.60
N ALA A 149 10.37 21.88 6.51
CA ALA A 149 10.21 23.20 5.90
C ALA A 149 9.29 24.08 6.75
N GLU A 150 9.64 25.36 6.86
CA GLU A 150 8.91 26.35 7.66
C GLU A 150 7.43 26.49 7.24
N TYR A 151 7.15 26.28 5.95
CA TYR A 151 5.81 26.42 5.36
C TYR A 151 5.20 25.09 4.92
N PHE A 152 5.60 24.00 5.56
CA PHE A 152 5.02 22.70 5.23
C PHE A 152 3.54 22.62 5.62
N VAL A 153 2.69 22.40 4.63
CA VAL A 153 1.26 22.19 4.80
C VAL A 153 0.91 20.79 4.32
N TYR A 154 0.31 19.99 5.20
CA TYR A 154 -0.11 18.64 4.89
C TYR A 154 -1.47 18.35 5.51
N GLY A 155 -2.41 17.98 4.67
CA GLY A 155 -3.76 17.61 5.04
C GLY A 155 -4.11 16.20 4.58
N ILE A 156 -4.98 15.53 5.33
CA ILE A 156 -5.55 14.25 4.97
C ILE A 156 -7.07 14.34 4.97
N TYR A 157 -7.68 13.91 3.88
CA TYR A 157 -9.12 13.75 3.77
C TYR A 157 -9.44 12.25 3.81
N THR A 158 -10.12 11.81 4.86
CA THR A 158 -10.34 10.39 5.13
C THR A 158 -11.81 10.04 5.10
N LYS A 159 -12.16 8.95 4.43
CA LYS A 159 -13.46 8.30 4.49
C LYS A 159 -13.24 6.80 4.64
N THR A 160 -13.26 6.31 5.87
CA THR A 160 -13.26 4.86 6.09
C THR A 160 -14.64 4.27 5.88
N SER A 161 -14.71 2.99 5.56
CA SER A 161 -15.96 2.28 5.36
C SER A 161 -16.89 2.31 6.60
N ALA A 162 -16.31 2.46 7.79
CA ALA A 162 -17.05 2.56 9.06
C ALA A 162 -17.54 3.99 9.40
N MET A 163 -17.05 5.02 8.70
CA MET A 163 -17.43 6.42 8.96
C MET A 163 -18.72 6.77 8.25
N SER A 164 -19.59 7.53 8.91
CA SER A 164 -20.83 8.08 8.30
C SER A 164 -20.57 9.23 7.34
N ALA A 165 -19.52 10.02 7.59
CA ALA A 165 -19.12 11.16 6.77
C ALA A 165 -17.59 11.23 6.68
N PRO A 166 -17.05 11.80 5.60
CA PRO A 166 -15.60 12.02 5.48
C PRO A 166 -15.13 13.09 6.47
N GLN A 167 -13.85 13.04 6.81
CA GLN A 167 -13.21 14.01 7.69
C GLN A 167 -11.94 14.57 7.05
N TYR A 168 -11.76 15.88 7.13
CA TYR A 168 -10.50 16.53 6.82
C TYR A 168 -9.71 16.79 8.11
N GLN A 169 -8.42 16.50 8.05
CA GLN A 169 -7.49 16.79 9.15
C GLN A 169 -6.23 17.44 8.59
N LEU A 170 -5.91 18.64 9.09
CA LEU A 170 -4.62 19.28 8.87
C LEU A 170 -3.60 18.64 9.81
N VAL A 171 -2.63 17.90 9.25
CA VAL A 171 -1.66 17.10 10.02
C VAL A 171 -0.43 17.90 10.38
N SER A 172 -0.01 18.81 9.51
CA SER A 172 1.16 19.67 9.71
C SER A 172 0.99 20.69 10.85
N TYR A 173 -0.24 20.93 11.27
CA TYR A 173 -0.51 21.87 12.37
C TYR A 173 -0.92 21.08 13.64
N PRO A 174 -0.20 21.25 14.75
CA PRO A 174 -0.52 20.54 15.97
C PRO A 174 -1.84 21.01 16.57
N LYS A 175 -2.64 20.08 17.10
CA LYS A 175 -3.92 20.39 17.77
C LYS A 175 -3.74 21.29 19.00
N ASN A 176 -2.57 21.20 19.65
CA ASN A 176 -2.19 22.07 20.76
C ASN A 176 -0.77 22.62 20.49
N PRO A 177 -0.64 23.82 19.91
CA PRO A 177 0.65 24.40 19.56
C PRO A 177 1.56 24.65 20.77
N GLU A 178 1.01 24.99 21.93
CA GLU A 178 1.78 25.28 23.16
C GLU A 178 2.44 24.01 23.69
N VAL A 179 1.69 22.89 23.73
CA VAL A 179 2.24 21.58 24.14
C VAL A 179 3.26 21.07 23.11
N ALA A 180 2.98 21.23 21.83
CA ALA A 180 3.91 20.84 20.79
C ALA A 180 5.22 21.64 20.85
N GLN A 181 5.15 22.93 21.18
CA GLN A 181 6.33 23.77 21.35
C GLN A 181 7.11 23.34 22.61
N SER A 182 6.45 23.16 23.74
CA SER A 182 7.12 22.73 24.98
C SER A 182 7.84 21.36 24.83
N LEU A 183 7.27 20.45 24.04
CA LEU A 183 7.92 19.17 23.74
C LEU A 183 9.15 19.33 22.84
N ARG A 184 9.07 20.18 21.82
CA ARG A 184 10.25 20.51 20.98
C ARG A 184 11.39 21.14 21.80
N ASP A 185 11.04 22.09 22.67
CA ASP A 185 12.01 22.76 23.53
C ASP A 185 12.66 21.75 24.50
N ALA A 186 11.90 20.81 25.05
CA ALA A 186 12.42 19.77 25.94
C ALA A 186 13.43 18.83 25.24
N VAL A 187 13.18 18.48 23.97
CA VAL A 187 14.09 17.61 23.16
C VAL A 187 15.34 18.37 22.69
N ALA A 188 15.24 19.68 22.48
CA ALA A 188 16.39 20.48 22.03
C ALA A 188 17.47 20.67 23.11
N TYR A 189 17.22 20.31 24.36
CA TYR A 189 18.17 20.39 25.49
C TYR A 189 18.93 19.09 25.75
N GLU A 190 18.72 18.00 25.00
CA GLU A 190 19.54 16.80 25.02
C GLU A 190 20.60 16.82 23.89
#